data_8fccfb45ea20bac7d8fc3e011deb6e3a
#
_entry.id   8fccfb45ea20bac7d8fc3e011deb6e3a
#
_cell.length_a   1.000
_cell.length_b   1.000
_cell.length_c   1.000
_cell.angle_alpha   90.00
_cell.angle_beta   90.00
_cell.angle_gamma   90.00
#
_symmetry.space_group_name_H-M   'P 1'
#
loop_
_entity.id
_entity.type
_entity.pdbx_description
1 polymer ?
#
loop_
_entity_poly.entity_id
_entity_poly.type
_entity_poly.pdbx_seq_one_letter_code
_entity_poly.pdbx_strand_id
1 'polypeptide(L)'
;VACLAGVAGFYWHAAVERLRNPVQLFDAAGLALFAVYGTSKALDYHLSPLSATLLGMLSGIGGGIARDLLVARTPVVLQAELYAVAALAGGGLVAIGHVLDVPQAWSLATGAGVCFGLRFMAIRYGWHLPVARPPE
;
A
#
# COMPACT_ATOMS: atom_id res chain seq x y z
N VAL A 1 -1.20 15.94 -13.14
CA VAL A 1 -2.12 15.14 -12.28
C VAL A 1 -1.91 15.45 -10.81
N ALA A 2 -0.68 15.38 -10.29
CA ALA A 2 -0.39 15.64 -8.87
C ALA A 2 -0.75 17.08 -8.44
N CYS A 3 -0.45 18.09 -9.26
CA CYS A 3 -0.81 19.48 -8.97
C CYS A 3 -2.33 19.70 -8.98
N LEU A 4 -3.05 19.08 -9.93
CA LEU A 4 -4.51 19.13 -9.98
C LEU A 4 -5.16 18.45 -8.78
N ALA A 5 -4.63 17.31 -8.36
CA ALA A 5 -5.06 16.61 -7.15
C ALA A 5 -4.80 17.45 -5.88
N GLY A 6 -3.67 18.14 -5.80
CA GLY A 6 -3.35 19.05 -4.71
C GLY A 6 -4.30 20.26 -4.64
N VAL A 7 -4.59 20.87 -5.77
CA VAL A 7 -5.54 22.00 -5.87
C VAL A 7 -6.96 21.53 -5.52
N ALA A 8 -7.40 20.39 -6.04
CA ALA A 8 -8.70 19.82 -5.72
C ALA A 8 -8.83 19.49 -4.22
N GLY A 9 -7.77 18.94 -3.61
CA GLY A 9 -7.71 18.68 -2.17
C GLY A 9 -7.79 19.96 -1.34
N PHE A 10 -7.15 21.05 -1.79
CA PHE A 10 -7.22 22.34 -1.12
C PHE A 10 -8.64 22.94 -1.13
N TYR A 11 -9.32 22.90 -2.28
CA TYR A 11 -10.69 23.42 -2.40
C TYR A 11 -11.74 22.52 -1.72
N TRP A 12 -11.47 21.23 -1.58
CA TRP A 12 -12.38 20.27 -0.95
C TRP A 12 -12.01 19.93 0.50
N HIS A 13 -11.21 20.75 1.12
CA HIS A 13 -10.76 20.55 2.50
C HIS A 13 -11.92 20.30 3.48
N ALA A 14 -13.02 21.02 3.33
CA ALA A 14 -14.21 20.86 4.19
C ALA A 14 -14.95 19.51 3.99
N ALA A 15 -14.93 18.95 2.77
CA ALA A 15 -15.49 17.62 2.49
C ALA A 15 -14.55 16.51 2.96
N VAL A 16 -13.23 16.75 2.88
CA VAL A 16 -12.17 15.84 3.31
C VAL A 16 -12.14 15.70 4.84
N GLU A 17 -12.44 16.76 5.60
CA GLU A 17 -12.54 16.70 7.07
C GLU A 17 -13.71 15.84 7.57
N ARG A 18 -14.75 15.64 6.78
CA ARG A 18 -15.88 14.76 7.12
C ARG A 18 -15.55 13.27 6.97
N LEU A 19 -14.55 12.92 6.19
CA LEU A 19 -14.03 11.55 6.08
C LEU A 19 -13.00 11.35 7.19
N ARG A 20 -13.29 10.52 8.14
CA ARG A 20 -12.58 10.35 9.41
C ARG A 20 -11.07 10.06 9.29
N ASN A 21 -10.57 9.66 8.10
CA ASN A 21 -9.14 9.49 7.78
C ASN A 21 -8.90 9.51 6.25
N PRO A 22 -9.12 10.65 5.55
CA PRO A 22 -8.97 10.68 4.09
C PRO A 22 -7.54 10.44 3.63
N VAL A 23 -6.55 10.94 4.39
CA VAL A 23 -5.13 10.76 4.09
C VAL A 23 -4.75 9.27 4.13
N GLN A 24 -5.26 8.52 5.09
CA GLN A 24 -5.01 7.08 5.19
C GLN A 24 -5.64 6.28 4.07
N LEU A 25 -6.82 6.68 3.57
CA LEU A 25 -7.45 6.04 2.42
C LEU A 25 -6.67 6.29 1.12
N PHE A 26 -6.22 7.51 0.89
CA PHE A 26 -5.37 7.83 -0.25
C PHE A 26 -4.01 7.12 -0.15
N ASP A 27 -3.45 7.01 1.03
CA ASP A 27 -2.26 6.25 1.29
C ASP A 27 -2.46 4.75 1.00
N ALA A 28 -3.59 4.18 1.41
CA ALA A 28 -3.94 2.79 1.11
C ALA A 28 -4.06 2.53 -0.40
N ALA A 29 -4.65 3.45 -1.14
CA ALA A 29 -4.72 3.37 -2.59
C ALA A 29 -3.33 3.47 -3.24
N GLY A 30 -2.51 4.41 -2.79
CA GLY A 30 -1.12 4.57 -3.24
C GLY A 30 -0.28 3.34 -2.94
N LEU A 31 -0.38 2.79 -1.73
CA LEU A 31 0.30 1.56 -1.34
C LEU A 31 -0.08 0.39 -2.26
N ALA A 32 -1.38 0.21 -2.51
CA ALA A 32 -1.87 -0.85 -3.38
C ALA A 32 -1.32 -0.73 -4.80
N LEU A 33 -1.41 0.45 -5.40
CA LEU A 33 -0.93 0.70 -6.75
C LEU A 33 0.58 0.50 -6.88
N PHE A 34 1.37 1.08 -5.97
CA PHE A 34 2.82 0.99 -6.04
C PHE A 34 3.35 -0.39 -5.69
N ALA A 35 2.71 -1.12 -4.76
CA ALA A 35 3.11 -2.48 -4.44
C ALA A 35 2.89 -3.42 -5.62
N VAL A 36 1.70 -3.41 -6.22
CA VAL A 36 1.40 -4.31 -7.34
C VAL A 36 2.14 -3.92 -8.62
N TYR A 37 2.20 -2.62 -8.93
CA TYR A 37 2.92 -2.15 -10.12
C TYR A 37 4.42 -2.35 -9.97
N GLY A 38 4.99 -2.06 -8.80
CA GLY A 38 6.40 -2.29 -8.49
C GLY A 38 6.78 -3.76 -8.61
N THR A 39 5.94 -4.69 -8.12
CA THR A 39 6.15 -6.13 -8.28
C THR A 39 6.09 -6.52 -9.76
N SER A 40 5.07 -6.07 -10.50
CA SER A 40 4.95 -6.35 -11.92
C SER A 40 6.15 -5.86 -12.72
N LYS A 41 6.58 -4.64 -12.45
CA LYS A 41 7.76 -4.04 -13.11
C LYS A 41 9.04 -4.82 -12.81
N ALA A 42 9.23 -5.26 -11.58
CA ALA A 42 10.37 -6.08 -11.18
C ALA A 42 10.37 -7.45 -11.90
N LEU A 43 9.20 -8.06 -12.09
CA LEU A 43 9.05 -9.29 -12.85
C LEU A 43 9.40 -9.09 -14.34
N ASP A 44 9.05 -7.95 -14.93
CA ASP A 44 9.43 -7.61 -16.30
C ASP A 44 10.96 -7.52 -16.48
N TYR A 45 11.69 -7.20 -15.42
CA TYR A 45 13.16 -7.25 -15.38
C TYR A 45 13.73 -8.62 -15.03
N HIS A 46 12.91 -9.67 -15.10
CA HIS A 46 13.31 -11.06 -14.83
C HIS A 46 13.84 -11.33 -13.42
N LEU A 47 13.40 -10.55 -12.44
CA LEU A 47 13.68 -10.83 -11.03
C LEU A 47 12.85 -12.02 -10.56
N SER A 48 13.37 -12.73 -9.56
CA SER A 48 12.63 -13.84 -8.96
C SER A 48 11.31 -13.34 -8.35
N PRO A 49 10.24 -14.16 -8.32
CA PRO A 49 8.96 -13.76 -7.75
C PRO A 49 9.05 -13.19 -6.32
N LEU A 50 9.92 -13.78 -5.49
CA LEU A 50 10.15 -13.30 -4.13
C LEU A 50 10.80 -11.93 -4.11
N SER A 51 11.88 -11.73 -4.89
CA SER A 51 12.57 -10.44 -4.98
C SER A 51 11.66 -9.36 -5.56
N ALA A 52 10.86 -9.70 -6.56
CA ALA A 52 9.89 -8.79 -7.17
C ALA A 52 8.82 -8.34 -6.16
N THR A 53 8.30 -9.27 -5.36
CA THR A 53 7.32 -8.95 -4.30
C THR A 53 7.91 -8.03 -3.24
N LEU A 54 9.14 -8.29 -2.80
CA LEU A 54 9.83 -7.45 -1.82
C LEU A 54 10.10 -6.04 -2.37
N LEU A 55 10.52 -5.93 -3.62
CA LEU A 55 10.71 -4.63 -4.27
C LEU A 55 9.40 -3.87 -4.43
N GLY A 56 8.33 -4.55 -4.80
CA GLY A 56 6.99 -3.97 -4.86
C GLY A 56 6.52 -3.44 -3.50
N MET A 57 6.72 -4.24 -2.44
CA MET A 57 6.45 -3.81 -1.07
C MET A 57 7.24 -2.55 -0.71
N LEU A 58 8.54 -2.55 -0.94
CA LEU A 58 9.41 -1.40 -0.64
C LEU A 58 9.00 -0.16 -1.44
N SER A 59 8.63 -0.33 -2.71
CA SER A 59 8.11 0.75 -3.56
C SER A 59 6.82 1.36 -2.99
N GLY A 60 5.89 0.52 -2.55
CA GLY A 60 4.65 0.96 -1.95
C GLY A 60 4.86 1.69 -0.62
N ILE A 61 5.70 1.13 0.24
CA ILE A 61 6.01 1.69 1.57
C ILE A 61 6.81 2.99 1.46
N GLY A 62 7.74 3.07 0.51
CA GLY A 62 8.66 4.19 0.37
C GLY A 62 7.96 5.55 0.22
N GLY A 63 6.88 5.60 -0.55
CA GLY A 63 6.08 6.81 -0.71
C GLY A 63 5.46 7.29 0.60
N GLY A 64 4.90 6.37 1.39
CA GLY A 64 4.31 6.67 2.70
C GLY A 64 5.36 7.16 3.71
N ILE A 65 6.53 6.52 3.74
CA ILE A 65 7.65 6.95 4.60
C ILE A 65 8.11 8.36 4.22
N ALA A 66 8.33 8.62 2.93
CA ALA A 66 8.77 9.93 2.45
C ALA A 66 7.76 11.02 2.83
N ARG A 67 6.47 10.78 2.62
CA ARG A 67 5.40 11.71 3.02
C ARG A 67 5.47 12.00 4.52
N ASP A 68 5.51 10.97 5.35
CA ASP A 68 5.45 11.13 6.81
C ASP A 68 6.68 11.86 7.34
N LEU A 69 7.86 11.61 6.78
CA LEU A 69 9.08 12.34 7.12
C LEU A 69 9.01 13.81 6.72
N LEU A 70 8.46 14.12 5.54
CA LEU A 70 8.29 15.50 5.07
C LEU A 70 7.32 16.30 5.95
N VAL A 71 6.34 15.63 6.56
CA VAL A 71 5.37 16.26 7.48
C VAL A 71 5.83 16.18 8.95
N ALA A 72 7.07 15.75 9.19
CA ALA A 72 7.66 15.56 10.52
C ALA A 72 6.81 14.67 11.44
N ARG A 73 6.21 13.61 10.88
CA ARG A 73 5.45 12.59 11.62
C ARG A 73 6.20 11.27 11.66
N THR A 74 5.95 10.48 12.70
CA THR A 74 6.45 9.10 12.73
C THR A 74 5.79 8.29 11.60
N PRO A 75 6.58 7.62 10.72
CA PRO A 75 6.02 6.87 9.61
C PRO A 75 4.99 5.83 10.05
N VAL A 76 3.85 5.78 9.36
CA VAL A 76 2.76 4.83 9.65
C VAL A 76 3.24 3.38 9.55
N VAL A 77 4.19 3.09 8.66
CA VAL A 77 4.76 1.76 8.50
C VAL A 77 5.41 1.23 9.77
N LEU A 78 5.95 2.11 10.61
CA LEU A 78 6.56 1.73 11.89
C LEU A 78 5.52 1.53 13.01
N GLN A 79 4.32 2.04 12.82
CA GLN A 79 3.22 1.96 13.79
C GLN A 79 2.16 0.91 13.43
N ALA A 80 2.09 0.52 12.18
CA ALA A 80 1.06 -0.36 11.65
C ALA A 80 1.68 -1.54 10.90
N GLU A 81 1.86 -2.65 11.58
CA GLU A 81 2.42 -3.89 11.02
C GLU A 81 1.64 -4.41 9.80
N LEU A 82 0.32 -4.23 9.80
CA LEU A 82 -0.55 -4.60 8.67
C LEU A 82 -0.28 -3.78 7.39
N TYR A 83 0.48 -2.71 7.48
CA TYR A 83 0.87 -1.90 6.32
C TYR A 83 1.78 -2.70 5.37
N ALA A 84 2.82 -3.28 5.91
CA ALA A 84 3.76 -4.13 5.14
C ALA A 84 3.10 -5.43 4.68
N VAL A 85 2.29 -6.06 5.55
CA VAL A 85 1.57 -7.30 5.23
C VAL A 85 0.60 -7.11 4.06
N ALA A 86 -0.13 -6.00 4.03
CA ALA A 86 -1.03 -5.68 2.93
C ALA A 86 -0.28 -5.52 1.60
N ALA A 87 0.86 -4.83 1.62
CA ALA A 87 1.72 -4.66 0.44
C ALA A 87 2.30 -6.00 -0.05
N LEU A 88 2.75 -6.86 0.87
CA LEU A 88 3.24 -8.21 0.55
C LEU A 88 2.13 -9.09 -0.04
N ALA A 89 0.93 -9.04 0.52
CA ALA A 89 -0.20 -9.81 0.01
C ALA A 89 -0.57 -9.39 -1.42
N GLY A 90 -0.66 -8.09 -1.68
CA GLY A 90 -0.96 -7.57 -3.01
C GLY A 90 0.13 -7.89 -4.04
N GLY A 91 1.39 -7.62 -3.70
CA GLY A 91 2.54 -7.95 -4.55
C GLY A 91 2.70 -9.46 -4.75
N GLY A 92 2.48 -10.25 -3.70
CA GLY A 92 2.52 -11.72 -3.76
C GLY A 92 1.50 -12.31 -4.71
N LEU A 93 0.28 -11.77 -4.75
CA LEU A 93 -0.74 -12.19 -5.72
C LEU A 93 -0.34 -11.89 -7.16
N VAL A 94 0.30 -10.75 -7.41
CA VAL A 94 0.84 -10.42 -8.73
C VAL A 94 1.93 -11.41 -9.13
N ALA A 95 2.84 -11.73 -8.21
CA ALA A 95 3.92 -12.70 -8.46
C ALA A 95 3.38 -14.11 -8.71
N ILE A 96 2.38 -14.56 -7.95
CA ILE A 96 1.70 -15.85 -8.16
C ILE A 96 0.99 -15.86 -9.50
N GLY A 97 0.27 -14.79 -9.85
CA GLY A 97 -0.40 -14.66 -11.14
C GLY A 97 0.59 -14.73 -12.31
N HIS A 98 1.77 -14.15 -12.16
CA HIS A 98 2.83 -14.25 -13.17
C HIS A 98 3.33 -15.69 -13.34
N VAL A 99 3.54 -16.43 -12.24
CA VAL A 99 3.99 -17.83 -12.28
C VAL A 99 2.92 -18.74 -12.88
N LEU A 100 1.64 -18.42 -12.69
CA LEU A 100 0.51 -19.19 -13.21
C LEU A 100 0.05 -18.75 -14.60
N ASP A 101 0.80 -17.85 -15.27
CA ASP A 101 0.47 -17.29 -16.58
C ASP A 101 -0.93 -16.63 -16.65
N VAL A 102 -1.38 -16.07 -15.52
CA VAL A 102 -2.63 -15.28 -15.48
C VAL A 102 -2.41 -13.96 -16.22
N PRO A 103 -3.40 -13.48 -17.01
CA PRO A 103 -3.29 -12.17 -17.66
C PRO A 103 -2.94 -11.07 -16.67
N GLN A 104 -1.97 -10.22 -17.02
CA GLN A 104 -1.42 -9.18 -16.13
C GLN A 104 -2.52 -8.27 -15.56
N ALA A 105 -3.52 -7.91 -16.36
CA ALA A 105 -4.62 -7.06 -15.92
C ALA A 105 -5.38 -7.66 -14.72
N TRP A 106 -5.63 -8.94 -14.71
CA TRP A 106 -6.31 -9.63 -13.61
C TRP A 106 -5.44 -9.75 -12.38
N SER A 107 -4.15 -10.05 -12.56
CA SER A 107 -3.19 -10.11 -11.46
C SER A 107 -3.04 -8.77 -10.76
N LEU A 108 -2.91 -7.68 -11.52
CA LEU A 108 -2.83 -6.32 -10.98
C LEU A 108 -4.12 -5.92 -10.26
N ALA A 109 -5.28 -6.19 -10.86
CA ALA A 109 -6.58 -5.86 -10.29
C ALA A 109 -6.84 -6.59 -8.96
N THR A 110 -6.59 -7.91 -8.93
CA THR A 110 -6.76 -8.72 -7.71
C THR A 110 -5.75 -8.34 -6.64
N GLY A 111 -4.49 -8.16 -6.98
CA GLY A 111 -3.45 -7.75 -6.07
C GLY A 111 -3.73 -6.37 -5.44
N ALA A 112 -4.10 -5.39 -6.27
CA ALA A 112 -4.48 -4.07 -5.80
C ALA A 112 -5.73 -4.10 -4.92
N GLY A 113 -6.74 -4.86 -5.31
CA GLY A 113 -7.98 -5.03 -4.55
C GLY A 113 -7.74 -5.64 -3.17
N VAL A 114 -6.91 -6.68 -3.08
CA VAL A 114 -6.57 -7.33 -1.81
C VAL A 114 -5.74 -6.41 -0.92
N CYS A 115 -4.72 -5.76 -1.47
CA CYS A 115 -3.89 -4.81 -0.71
C CYS A 115 -4.73 -3.65 -0.16
N PHE A 116 -5.53 -3.02 -1.00
CA PHE A 116 -6.42 -1.94 -0.60
C PHE A 116 -7.46 -2.41 0.41
N GLY A 117 -8.09 -3.56 0.17
CA GLY A 117 -9.11 -4.14 1.06
C GLY A 117 -8.56 -4.44 2.45
N LEU A 118 -7.40 -5.09 2.55
CA LEU A 118 -6.72 -5.36 3.82
C LEU A 118 -6.40 -4.07 4.56
N ARG A 119 -5.89 -3.08 3.84
CA ARG A 119 -5.53 -1.79 4.43
C ARG A 119 -6.79 -1.02 4.88
N PHE A 120 -7.82 -1.00 4.05
CA PHE A 120 -9.11 -0.39 4.38
C PHE A 120 -9.73 -1.01 5.63
N MET A 121 -9.75 -2.35 5.72
CA MET A 121 -10.27 -3.05 6.89
C MET A 121 -9.42 -2.78 8.13
N ALA A 122 -8.10 -2.74 8.01
CA ALA A 122 -7.22 -2.38 9.10
C ALA A 122 -7.48 -0.98 9.64
N ILE A 123 -7.73 -0.01 8.77
CA ILE A 123 -8.06 1.37 9.15
C ILE A 123 -9.44 1.45 9.81
N ARG A 124 -10.44 0.77 9.21
CA ARG A 124 -11.83 0.86 9.68
C ARG A 124 -12.08 0.14 10.99
N TYR A 125 -11.48 -1.03 11.16
CA TYR A 125 -11.70 -1.89 12.34
C TYR A 125 -10.57 -1.79 13.37
N GLY A 126 -9.53 -1.00 13.10
CA GLY A 126 -8.40 -0.85 14.02
C GLY A 126 -7.63 -2.16 14.23
N TRP A 127 -7.53 -2.99 13.19
CA TRP A 127 -6.82 -4.26 13.29
C TRP A 127 -5.33 -4.04 13.50
N HIS A 128 -4.82 -4.68 14.56
CA HIS A 128 -3.40 -4.74 14.87
C HIS A 128 -3.00 -6.21 14.95
N LEU A 129 -1.79 -6.52 14.47
CA LEU A 129 -1.21 -7.82 14.74
C LEU A 129 -0.93 -7.94 16.24
N PRO A 130 -1.07 -9.15 16.84
CA PRO A 130 -0.74 -9.32 18.24
C PRO A 130 0.73 -9.03 18.47
N VAL A 131 1.01 -7.93 19.17
CA VAL A 131 2.37 -7.58 19.61
C VAL A 131 2.69 -8.40 20.83
N ALA A 132 3.78 -9.14 20.82
CA ALA A 132 4.32 -9.74 22.02
C ALA A 132 4.73 -8.61 22.99
N ARG A 133 3.90 -8.38 24.02
CA ARG A 133 4.31 -7.48 25.10
C ARG A 133 5.47 -8.14 25.85
N PRO A 134 6.58 -7.43 26.07
CA PRO A 134 7.59 -7.96 26.97
C PRO A 134 6.95 -8.19 28.35
N PRO A 135 7.30 -9.27 29.07
CA PRO A 135 6.82 -9.46 30.42
C PRO A 135 7.30 -8.30 31.30
N GLU A 136 6.38 -7.74 32.07
CA GLU A 136 6.70 -6.72 33.06
C GLU A 136 7.58 -7.30 34.17
#